data_ed077eebdc61ecb11235af922ea02438
#
_entry.id   ed077eebdc61ecb11235af922ea02438
#
_cell.length_a   1.000
_cell.length_b   1.000
_cell.length_c   1.000
_cell.angle_alpha   90.00
_cell.angle_beta   90.00
_cell.angle_gamma   90.00
#
_symmetry.space_group_name_H-M   'P 1'
#
loop_
_entity.id
_entity.type
_entity.pdbx_description
1 polymer ?
#
loop_
_entity_poly.entity_id
_entity_poly.type
_entity_poly.pdbx_seq_one_letter_code
_entity_poly.pdbx_strand_id
1 'polypeptide(L)'
;MNGKTRVDGRAADELRPVVIRPNFIKHAEGSVLIEVGDTRVCCTASVQEKVPPFLYRSGKGWITAEYGMLPRATTERTDREAAKGKQGGRTMEIQRLIGRSLRAAVNPELMGERTIWIDCDVIQADGGTRTASITGSYVALVLALTNLYTGGTMASWPVVDFIAAVSVGIINGVPALDLNYAEDSKAGVDMNIVATEKGRFVELQGTAEGATFSDEEMQAMLGLAKSGIAQLVEKQREVLTPALARVDTFSRERLTRKFR
;
A
#
# COMPACT_ATOMS: atom_id res chain seq x y z
N MET A 1 7.78 -32.23 -14.12
CA MET A 1 8.70 -31.29 -13.46
C MET A 1 8.26 -31.21 -12.01
N ASN A 2 9.05 -31.74 -11.07
CA ASN A 2 8.70 -31.68 -9.65
C ASN A 2 8.87 -30.24 -9.17
N GLY A 3 7.77 -29.49 -9.15
CA GLY A 3 7.75 -28.15 -8.56
C GLY A 3 8.14 -28.29 -7.10
N LYS A 4 9.27 -27.72 -6.70
CA LYS A 4 9.63 -27.60 -5.29
C LYS A 4 8.53 -26.78 -4.63
N THR A 5 7.72 -27.40 -3.81
CA THR A 5 6.65 -26.77 -3.03
C THR A 5 7.30 -25.70 -2.14
N ARG A 6 6.73 -24.53 -2.09
CA ARG A 6 7.15 -23.44 -1.18
C ARG A 6 7.03 -23.91 0.27
N VAL A 7 7.71 -23.22 1.20
CA VAL A 7 7.77 -23.63 2.62
C VAL A 7 6.39 -23.74 3.28
N ASP A 8 5.40 -23.01 2.77
CA ASP A 8 4.01 -23.02 3.22
C ASP A 8 3.04 -23.80 2.30
N GLY A 9 3.57 -24.48 1.28
CA GLY A 9 2.80 -25.32 0.36
C GLY A 9 2.15 -24.59 -0.81
N ARG A 10 2.27 -23.24 -0.93
CA ARG A 10 1.71 -22.48 -2.05
C ARG A 10 2.40 -22.78 -3.38
N ALA A 11 1.69 -22.54 -4.48
CA ALA A 11 2.28 -22.47 -5.81
C ALA A 11 3.18 -21.21 -5.95
N ALA A 12 4.08 -21.21 -6.94
CA ALA A 12 5.00 -20.09 -7.15
C ALA A 12 4.29 -18.76 -7.49
N ASP A 13 3.13 -18.82 -8.10
CA ASP A 13 2.29 -17.69 -8.54
C ASP A 13 1.12 -17.39 -7.58
N GLU A 14 1.12 -17.99 -6.39
CA GLU A 14 0.01 -17.87 -5.43
C GLU A 14 0.33 -16.86 -4.33
N LEU A 15 -0.62 -15.93 -4.10
CA LEU A 15 -0.61 -15.01 -2.96
C LEU A 15 -0.94 -15.75 -1.65
N ARG A 16 -0.40 -15.26 -0.53
CA ARG A 16 -0.95 -15.59 0.79
C ARG A 16 -2.41 -15.14 0.88
N PRO A 17 -3.23 -15.70 1.77
CA PRO A 17 -4.57 -15.20 2.04
C PRO A 17 -4.53 -13.70 2.39
N VAL A 18 -5.38 -12.90 1.73
CA VAL A 18 -5.45 -11.44 1.94
C VAL A 18 -6.81 -11.09 2.52
N VAL A 19 -6.79 -10.39 3.65
CA VAL A 19 -7.99 -9.86 4.32
C VAL A 19 -7.78 -8.38 4.59
N ILE A 20 -8.76 -7.53 4.21
CA ILE A 20 -8.75 -6.09 4.47
C ILE A 20 -10.01 -5.76 5.26
N ARG A 21 -9.86 -5.29 6.50
CA ARG A 21 -10.96 -4.91 7.40
C ARG A 21 -11.03 -3.38 7.51
N PRO A 22 -12.02 -2.74 6.86
CA PRO A 22 -12.16 -1.28 6.91
C PRO A 22 -12.71 -0.82 8.27
N ASN A 23 -12.53 0.47 8.56
CA ASN A 23 -13.01 1.15 9.77
C ASN A 23 -12.47 0.52 11.08
N PHE A 24 -11.22 0.10 11.04
CA PHE A 24 -10.58 -0.58 12.17
C PHE A 24 -10.30 0.37 13.35
N ILE A 25 -9.89 1.60 13.08
CA ILE A 25 -9.68 2.66 14.09
C ILE A 25 -10.82 3.68 13.99
N LYS A 26 -11.47 3.95 15.11
CA LYS A 26 -12.67 4.79 15.19
C LYS A 26 -12.44 6.26 14.83
N HIS A 27 -11.26 6.81 15.15
CA HIS A 27 -11.04 8.26 15.12
C HIS A 27 -10.40 8.77 13.82
N ALA A 28 -9.81 7.89 13.01
CA ALA A 28 -9.23 8.24 11.72
C ALA A 28 -10.31 8.44 10.66
N GLU A 29 -10.14 9.37 9.75
CA GLU A 29 -11.06 9.61 8.62
C GLU A 29 -11.14 8.41 7.67
N GLY A 30 -10.06 7.61 7.61
CA GLY A 30 -10.04 6.30 6.96
C GLY A 30 -9.10 5.37 7.72
N SER A 31 -9.49 4.11 7.87
CA SER A 31 -8.62 3.13 8.53
C SER A 31 -8.90 1.71 8.08
N VAL A 32 -7.88 0.88 8.09
CA VAL A 32 -7.98 -0.55 7.82
C VAL A 32 -7.00 -1.35 8.66
N LEU A 33 -7.35 -2.60 8.93
CA LEU A 33 -6.39 -3.64 9.24
C LEU A 33 -6.23 -4.49 7.98
N ILE A 34 -5.02 -4.54 7.42
CA ILE A 34 -4.68 -5.47 6.34
C ILE A 34 -3.90 -6.65 6.89
N GLU A 35 -4.30 -7.85 6.46
CA GLU A 35 -3.64 -9.12 6.77
C GLU A 35 -3.24 -9.78 5.45
N VAL A 36 -1.97 -10.13 5.32
CA VAL A 36 -1.41 -10.89 4.18
C VAL A 36 -0.67 -12.09 4.77
N GLY A 37 -1.34 -13.24 4.79
CA GLY A 37 -0.91 -14.36 5.61
C GLY A 37 -0.79 -13.93 7.08
N ASP A 38 0.40 -14.11 7.66
CA ASP A 38 0.70 -13.72 9.03
C ASP A 38 1.19 -12.26 9.18
N THR A 39 1.41 -11.54 8.10
CA THR A 39 1.71 -10.11 8.16
C THR A 39 0.43 -9.32 8.43
N ARG A 40 0.44 -8.46 9.46
CA ARG A 40 -0.68 -7.61 9.87
C ARG A 40 -0.23 -6.18 10.04
N VAL A 41 -0.91 -5.25 9.35
CA VAL A 41 -0.61 -3.82 9.41
C VAL A 41 -1.89 -3.04 9.64
N CYS A 42 -1.88 -2.17 10.67
CA CYS A 42 -2.90 -1.15 10.85
C CYS A 42 -2.51 0.06 10.00
N CYS A 43 -3.37 0.48 9.08
CA CYS A 43 -3.16 1.66 8.24
C CYS A 43 -4.25 2.68 8.54
N THR A 44 -3.88 3.93 8.83
CA THR A 44 -4.82 5.02 9.03
C THR A 44 -4.55 6.17 8.07
N ALA A 45 -5.57 6.94 7.76
CA ALA A 45 -5.51 8.17 7.00
C ALA A 45 -6.18 9.29 7.80
N SER A 46 -5.37 10.27 8.22
CA SER A 46 -5.81 11.42 9.00
C SER A 46 -5.71 12.68 8.14
N VAL A 47 -6.75 13.54 8.21
CA VAL A 47 -6.86 14.75 7.38
C VAL A 47 -6.46 15.99 8.19
N GLN A 48 -5.62 16.81 7.60
CA GLN A 48 -5.21 18.09 8.17
C GLN A 48 -5.43 19.20 7.14
N GLU A 49 -6.23 20.23 7.49
CA GLU A 49 -6.58 21.36 6.62
C GLU A 49 -5.42 22.38 6.53
N LYS A 50 -4.23 21.88 6.27
CA LYS A 50 -3.03 22.67 5.96
C LYS A 50 -2.06 21.86 5.11
N VAL A 51 -1.21 22.53 4.36
CA VAL A 51 -0.15 21.90 3.56
C VAL A 51 1.23 22.27 4.11
N PRO A 52 2.27 21.49 3.77
CA PRO A 52 3.65 21.87 4.05
C PRO A 52 4.00 23.23 3.43
N PRO A 53 4.98 23.99 3.99
CA PRO A 53 5.33 25.33 3.52
C PRO A 53 5.63 25.42 2.02
N PHE A 54 6.22 24.39 1.42
CA PHE A 54 6.56 24.38 -0.01
C PHE A 54 5.32 24.27 -0.94
N LEU A 55 4.13 23.94 -0.41
CA LEU A 55 2.87 23.92 -1.15
C LEU A 55 1.91 25.06 -0.75
N TYR A 56 2.32 25.96 0.12
CA TYR A 56 1.47 27.05 0.56
C TYR A 56 1.03 27.94 -0.61
N ARG A 57 -0.26 28.18 -0.76
CA ARG A 57 -0.91 28.88 -1.86
C ARG A 57 -0.72 28.24 -3.25
N SER A 58 -0.41 26.95 -3.31
CA SER A 58 -0.34 26.23 -4.58
C SER A 58 -1.69 25.69 -5.06
N GLY A 59 -2.70 25.65 -4.18
CA GLY A 59 -3.98 24.99 -4.42
C GLY A 59 -3.92 23.46 -4.39
N LYS A 60 -2.74 22.88 -4.10
CA LYS A 60 -2.50 21.42 -4.16
C LYS A 60 -2.50 20.81 -2.78
N GLY A 61 -3.07 19.63 -2.67
CA GLY A 61 -2.96 18.79 -1.48
C GLY A 61 -1.67 17.97 -1.45
N TRP A 62 -1.41 17.36 -0.30
CA TRP A 62 -0.25 16.52 -0.05
C TRP A 62 -0.64 15.21 0.64
N ILE A 63 0.14 14.16 0.38
CA ILE A 63 0.07 12.90 1.10
C ILE A 63 1.46 12.61 1.63
N THR A 64 1.56 12.35 2.91
CA THR A 64 2.79 11.90 3.58
C THR A 64 2.49 10.63 4.36
N ALA A 65 3.54 9.90 4.73
CA ALA A 65 3.37 8.66 5.46
C ALA A 65 4.40 8.51 6.58
N GLU A 66 3.96 7.88 7.66
CA GLU A 66 4.80 7.33 8.70
C GLU A 66 4.66 5.80 8.72
N TYR A 67 5.70 5.13 9.14
CA TYR A 67 5.76 3.68 9.23
C TYR A 67 6.51 3.27 10.48
N GLY A 68 6.01 2.29 11.17
CA GLY A 68 6.68 1.73 12.34
C GLY A 68 6.29 0.28 12.58
N MET A 69 7.08 -0.40 13.41
CA MET A 69 6.82 -1.77 13.84
C MET A 69 6.65 -1.81 15.34
N LEU A 70 5.64 -2.53 15.83
CA LEU A 70 5.53 -2.82 17.25
C LEU A 70 6.75 -3.64 17.72
N PRO A 71 7.21 -3.47 18.97
CA PRO A 71 8.39 -4.18 19.49
C PRO A 71 8.33 -5.70 19.34
N ARG A 72 7.14 -6.28 19.39
CA ARG A 72 6.90 -7.73 19.21
C ARG A 72 6.21 -8.07 17.90
N ALA A 73 6.34 -7.21 16.89
CA ALA A 73 5.91 -7.54 15.53
C ALA A 73 6.75 -8.68 14.91
N THR A 74 7.96 -8.89 15.40
CA THR A 74 8.92 -9.92 14.98
C THR A 74 9.09 -11.00 16.07
N THR A 75 9.72 -12.13 15.72
CA THR A 75 10.01 -13.24 16.64
C THR A 75 10.83 -12.79 17.85
N GLU A 76 11.78 -11.89 17.66
CA GLU A 76 12.53 -11.25 18.73
C GLU A 76 11.99 -9.85 19.00
N ARG A 77 12.09 -9.41 20.27
CA ARG A 77 11.70 -8.06 20.63
C ARG A 77 12.69 -7.05 20.08
N THR A 78 12.20 -6.09 19.31
CA THR A 78 12.97 -4.93 18.87
C THR A 78 12.66 -3.70 19.74
N ASP A 79 13.64 -2.81 19.90
CA ASP A 79 13.41 -1.55 20.62
C ASP A 79 12.55 -0.60 19.82
N ARG A 80 11.73 0.20 20.49
CA ARG A 80 11.01 1.29 19.84
C ARG A 80 12.01 2.34 19.32
N GLU A 81 11.88 2.74 18.07
CA GLU A 81 12.74 3.77 17.48
C GLU A 81 12.63 5.11 18.23
N ALA A 82 11.42 5.45 18.72
CA ALA A 82 11.20 6.63 19.54
C ALA A 82 12.08 6.64 20.82
N ALA A 83 12.34 5.48 21.42
CA ALA A 83 13.23 5.37 22.57
C ALA A 83 14.71 5.60 22.22
N LYS A 84 15.08 5.43 20.94
CA LYS A 84 16.44 5.70 20.43
C LYS A 84 16.63 7.16 19.98
N GLY A 85 15.56 7.96 20.01
CA GLY A 85 15.58 9.38 19.62
C GLY A 85 15.74 9.65 18.12
N LYS A 86 15.79 8.60 17.28
CA LYS A 86 15.85 8.72 15.81
C LYS A 86 15.25 7.50 15.13
N GLN A 87 14.68 7.73 13.95
CA GLN A 87 14.22 6.66 13.06
C GLN A 87 15.40 6.03 12.31
N GLY A 88 15.29 4.74 12.02
CA GLY A 88 16.25 4.01 11.19
C GLY A 88 16.11 4.38 9.69
N GLY A 89 17.20 4.17 8.94
CA GLY A 89 17.19 4.44 7.48
C GLY A 89 16.12 3.64 6.73
N ARG A 90 15.90 2.37 7.11
CA ARG A 90 14.85 1.51 6.56
C ARG A 90 13.44 2.10 6.80
N THR A 91 13.16 2.57 8.00
CA THR A 91 11.88 3.19 8.35
C THR A 91 11.63 4.42 7.51
N MET A 92 12.61 5.32 7.40
CA MET A 92 12.50 6.54 6.57
C MET A 92 12.35 6.22 5.08
N GLU A 93 13.03 5.19 4.58
CA GLU A 93 12.89 4.73 3.19
C GLU A 93 11.46 4.26 2.91
N ILE A 94 10.90 3.40 3.78
CA ILE A 94 9.55 2.85 3.63
C ILE A 94 8.49 3.97 3.71
N GLN A 95 8.62 4.92 4.63
CA GLN A 95 7.74 6.09 4.73
C GLN A 95 7.69 6.87 3.40
N ARG A 96 8.86 7.12 2.81
CA ARG A 96 8.96 7.83 1.52
C ARG A 96 8.34 7.02 0.38
N LEU A 97 8.52 5.71 0.38
CA LEU A 97 7.96 4.79 -0.59
C LEU A 97 6.42 4.80 -0.52
N ILE A 98 5.83 4.65 0.67
CA ILE A 98 4.38 4.67 0.88
C ILE A 98 3.80 6.01 0.38
N GLY A 99 4.35 7.14 0.86
CA GLY A 99 3.87 8.46 0.46
C GLY A 99 3.95 8.71 -1.04
N ARG A 100 5.05 8.32 -1.71
CA ARG A 100 5.22 8.43 -3.16
C ARG A 100 4.21 7.57 -3.91
N SER A 101 4.02 6.34 -3.45
CA SER A 101 3.08 5.40 -4.05
C SER A 101 1.66 5.96 -4.05
N LEU A 102 1.19 6.42 -2.89
CA LEU A 102 -0.17 6.94 -2.76
C LEU A 102 -0.40 8.24 -3.54
N ARG A 103 0.61 9.11 -3.66
CA ARG A 103 0.51 10.31 -4.51
C ARG A 103 0.31 9.99 -5.98
N ALA A 104 0.77 8.84 -6.47
CA ALA A 104 0.53 8.41 -7.84
C ALA A 104 -0.93 7.99 -8.11
N ALA A 105 -1.71 7.70 -7.05
CA ALA A 105 -3.10 7.27 -7.14
C ALA A 105 -4.11 8.44 -7.11
N VAL A 106 -3.67 9.66 -6.90
CA VAL A 106 -4.54 10.83 -6.74
C VAL A 106 -4.09 12.01 -7.59
N ASN A 107 -5.03 12.89 -7.94
CA ASN A 107 -4.73 14.21 -8.46
C ASN A 107 -4.66 15.22 -7.29
N PRO A 108 -3.48 15.77 -6.94
CA PRO A 108 -3.32 16.66 -5.80
C PRO A 108 -4.04 18.00 -5.98
N GLU A 109 -4.30 18.44 -7.22
CA GLU A 109 -5.03 19.68 -7.51
C GLU A 109 -6.50 19.60 -7.13
N LEU A 110 -7.07 18.37 -7.13
CA LEU A 110 -8.45 18.13 -6.74
C LEU A 110 -8.63 17.93 -5.23
N MET A 111 -7.53 17.78 -4.49
CA MET A 111 -7.57 17.60 -3.04
C MET A 111 -7.76 18.93 -2.29
N GLY A 112 -7.36 20.08 -2.90
CA GLY A 112 -7.25 21.36 -2.18
C GLY A 112 -6.09 21.37 -1.19
N GLU A 113 -5.84 22.51 -0.55
CA GLU A 113 -4.70 22.69 0.38
C GLU A 113 -4.90 21.95 1.70
N ARG A 114 -4.79 20.63 1.66
CA ARG A 114 -4.81 19.74 2.83
C ARG A 114 -3.73 18.69 2.76
N THR A 115 -3.30 18.22 3.91
CA THR A 115 -2.39 17.07 4.02
C THR A 115 -3.16 15.86 4.53
N ILE A 116 -2.96 14.72 3.88
CA ILE A 116 -3.38 13.43 4.41
C ILE A 116 -2.16 12.73 4.96
N TRP A 117 -2.18 12.48 6.24
CA TRP A 117 -1.20 11.68 6.96
C TRP A 117 -1.61 10.23 6.93
N ILE A 118 -0.71 9.40 6.48
CA ILE A 118 -0.89 7.95 6.48
C ILE A 118 0.03 7.38 7.57
N ASP A 119 -0.54 6.66 8.50
CA ASP A 119 0.22 5.96 9.53
C ASP A 119 0.11 4.46 9.30
N CYS A 120 1.24 3.77 9.29
CA CYS A 120 1.33 2.32 9.09
C CYS A 120 2.02 1.68 10.28
N ASP A 121 1.27 1.03 11.14
CA ASP A 121 1.76 0.31 12.30
C ASP A 121 1.75 -1.20 12.02
N VAL A 122 2.93 -1.79 11.89
CA VAL A 122 3.07 -3.24 11.72
C VAL A 122 2.84 -3.91 13.07
N ILE A 123 1.75 -4.64 13.17
CA ILE A 123 1.36 -5.40 14.37
C ILE A 123 2.08 -6.74 14.42
N GLN A 124 2.19 -7.39 13.25
CA GLN A 124 2.90 -8.67 13.08
C GLN A 124 3.57 -8.68 11.70
N ALA A 125 4.82 -9.14 11.66
CA ALA A 125 5.63 -9.16 10.44
C ALA A 125 6.00 -10.59 10.07
N ASP A 126 5.65 -10.97 8.84
CA ASP A 126 6.04 -12.22 8.19
C ASP A 126 6.32 -11.99 6.70
N GLY A 127 7.28 -11.10 6.38
CA GLY A 127 7.59 -10.68 5.01
C GLY A 127 6.54 -9.73 4.42
N GLY A 128 6.94 -8.91 3.45
CA GLY A 128 6.04 -8.02 2.69
C GLY A 128 5.38 -6.91 3.52
N THR A 129 5.96 -6.45 4.63
CA THR A 129 5.33 -5.42 5.47
C THR A 129 5.16 -4.09 4.73
N ARG A 130 6.12 -3.67 3.89
CA ARG A 130 6.04 -2.44 3.10
C ARG A 130 4.98 -2.53 2.00
N THR A 131 4.84 -3.68 1.37
CA THR A 131 3.84 -3.89 0.30
C THR A 131 2.42 -3.98 0.87
N ALA A 132 2.24 -4.66 2.00
CA ALA A 132 0.99 -4.66 2.75
C ALA A 132 0.61 -3.25 3.23
N SER A 133 1.59 -2.46 3.73
CA SER A 133 1.36 -1.07 4.14
C SER A 133 0.84 -0.21 2.97
N ILE A 134 1.45 -0.29 1.78
CA ILE A 134 1.00 0.46 0.60
C ILE A 134 -0.42 0.05 0.21
N THR A 135 -0.66 -1.27 0.12
CA THR A 135 -1.95 -1.83 -0.31
C THR A 135 -3.08 -1.49 0.67
N GLY A 136 -2.83 -1.59 1.98
CA GLY A 136 -3.80 -1.21 3.02
C GLY A 136 -4.01 0.30 3.10
N SER A 137 -2.93 1.08 3.02
CA SER A 137 -3.00 2.54 3.06
C SER A 137 -3.78 3.13 1.90
N TYR A 138 -3.74 2.52 0.72
CA TYR A 138 -4.60 2.94 -0.39
C TYR A 138 -6.09 2.85 -0.01
N VAL A 139 -6.51 1.76 0.63
CA VAL A 139 -7.91 1.61 1.08
C VAL A 139 -8.25 2.64 2.15
N ALA A 140 -7.38 2.86 3.14
CA ALA A 140 -7.58 3.89 4.17
C ALA A 140 -7.70 5.29 3.56
N LEU A 141 -6.83 5.62 2.59
CA LEU A 141 -6.85 6.88 1.85
C LEU A 141 -8.17 7.08 1.11
N VAL A 142 -8.64 6.07 0.36
CA VAL A 142 -9.91 6.17 -0.40
C VAL A 142 -11.10 6.33 0.52
N LEU A 143 -11.13 5.67 1.68
CA LEU A 143 -12.17 5.85 2.70
C LEU A 143 -12.19 7.28 3.23
N ALA A 144 -11.03 7.85 3.58
CA ALA A 144 -10.91 9.24 4.04
C ALA A 144 -11.38 10.24 2.96
N LEU A 145 -10.91 10.07 1.73
CA LEU A 145 -11.30 10.91 0.60
C LEU A 145 -12.81 10.81 0.30
N THR A 146 -13.40 9.61 0.44
CA THR A 146 -14.85 9.41 0.30
C THR A 146 -15.60 10.24 1.33
N ASN A 147 -15.18 10.21 2.59
CA ASN A 147 -15.83 10.97 3.66
C ASN A 147 -15.73 12.49 3.42
N LEU A 148 -14.57 12.99 3.00
CA LEU A 148 -14.38 14.40 2.65
C LEU A 148 -15.26 14.82 1.46
N TYR A 149 -15.29 14.01 0.39
CA TYR A 149 -16.03 14.33 -0.82
C TYR A 149 -17.55 14.29 -0.58
N THR A 150 -18.06 13.23 0.02
CA THR A 150 -19.49 13.08 0.30
C THR A 150 -19.97 13.99 1.44
N GLY A 151 -19.08 14.43 2.32
CA GLY A 151 -19.33 15.46 3.34
C GLY A 151 -19.32 16.89 2.79
N GLY A 152 -19.02 17.07 1.48
CA GLY A 152 -19.05 18.37 0.80
C GLY A 152 -17.85 19.28 1.07
N THR A 153 -16.85 18.83 1.82
CA THR A 153 -15.62 19.58 2.11
C THR A 153 -14.60 19.55 0.96
N MET A 154 -14.81 18.67 -0.01
CA MET A 154 -14.00 18.53 -1.21
C MET A 154 -14.84 18.76 -2.46
N ALA A 155 -14.33 19.62 -3.38
CA ALA A 155 -15.08 20.01 -4.58
C ALA A 155 -15.14 18.94 -5.66
N SER A 156 -14.13 18.10 -5.77
CA SER A 156 -14.00 17.07 -6.83
C SER A 156 -13.41 15.79 -6.29
N TRP A 157 -13.72 14.68 -6.94
CA TRP A 157 -13.16 13.38 -6.58
C TRP A 157 -11.71 13.27 -7.09
N PRO A 158 -10.72 13.05 -6.22
CA PRO A 158 -9.31 13.15 -6.60
C PRO A 158 -8.67 11.81 -6.99
N VAL A 159 -9.29 10.65 -6.71
CA VAL A 159 -8.68 9.35 -7.00
C VAL A 159 -8.69 9.10 -8.51
N VAL A 160 -7.54 8.74 -9.07
CA VAL A 160 -7.34 8.56 -10.52
C VAL A 160 -7.10 7.12 -10.93
N ASP A 161 -6.59 6.29 -10.02
CA ASP A 161 -6.31 4.87 -10.30
C ASP A 161 -6.26 4.06 -9.00
N PHE A 162 -6.46 2.74 -9.10
CA PHE A 162 -6.11 1.83 -8.02
C PHE A 162 -4.61 1.58 -8.01
N ILE A 163 -4.06 1.32 -6.83
CA ILE A 163 -2.65 1.02 -6.64
C ILE A 163 -2.48 -0.07 -5.59
N ALA A 164 -1.62 -1.03 -5.88
CA ALA A 164 -1.23 -2.06 -4.93
C ALA A 164 0.26 -2.37 -5.06
N ALA A 165 0.79 -3.07 -4.08
CA ALA A 165 2.18 -3.47 -4.03
C ALA A 165 2.31 -4.93 -3.62
N VAL A 166 3.29 -5.61 -4.19
CA VAL A 166 3.61 -7.01 -3.89
C VAL A 166 5.11 -7.24 -3.89
N SER A 167 5.58 -8.20 -3.12
CA SER A 167 6.93 -8.73 -3.22
C SER A 167 6.99 -9.89 -4.21
N VAL A 168 8.09 -9.99 -4.93
CA VAL A 168 8.45 -11.15 -5.75
C VAL A 168 9.94 -11.44 -5.54
N GLY A 169 10.37 -12.64 -5.81
CA GLY A 169 11.79 -12.94 -5.72
C GLY A 169 12.13 -14.28 -6.36
N ILE A 170 13.41 -14.66 -6.27
CA ILE A 170 13.91 -15.94 -6.77
C ILE A 170 14.31 -16.81 -5.57
N ILE A 171 13.59 -17.91 -5.39
CA ILE A 171 13.79 -18.88 -4.31
C ILE A 171 14.28 -20.19 -4.94
N ASN A 172 15.50 -20.62 -4.61
CA ASN A 172 16.11 -21.82 -5.18
C ASN A 172 16.06 -21.87 -6.71
N GLY A 173 16.27 -20.72 -7.37
CA GLY A 173 16.25 -20.59 -8.84
C GLY A 173 14.85 -20.56 -9.46
N VAL A 174 13.78 -20.40 -8.65
CA VAL A 174 12.40 -20.31 -9.16
C VAL A 174 11.81 -18.95 -8.77
N PRO A 175 11.31 -18.15 -9.73
CA PRO A 175 10.56 -16.93 -9.44
C PRO A 175 9.30 -17.25 -8.64
N ALA A 176 9.05 -16.47 -7.58
CA ALA A 176 7.92 -16.66 -6.68
C ALA A 176 7.25 -15.33 -6.33
N LEU A 177 5.93 -15.38 -6.18
CA LEU A 177 5.06 -14.26 -5.81
C LEU A 177 4.86 -14.22 -4.30
N ASP A 178 4.85 -13.02 -3.71
CA ASP A 178 4.47 -12.77 -2.32
C ASP A 178 5.26 -13.61 -1.31
N LEU A 179 6.52 -13.22 -1.10
CA LEU A 179 7.44 -13.93 -0.21
C LEU A 179 7.02 -13.74 1.26
N ASN A 180 6.93 -14.84 2.02
CA ASN A 180 6.91 -14.79 3.47
C ASN A 180 8.34 -14.56 4.02
N TYR A 181 8.49 -14.34 5.32
CA TYR A 181 9.80 -14.04 5.91
C TYR A 181 10.84 -15.16 5.74
N ALA A 182 10.39 -16.41 5.84
CA ALA A 182 11.29 -17.56 5.69
C ALA A 182 11.83 -17.73 4.26
N GLU A 183 11.11 -17.21 3.27
CA GLU A 183 11.50 -17.17 1.87
C GLU A 183 12.33 -15.92 1.58
N ASP A 184 11.84 -14.73 1.98
CA ASP A 184 12.46 -13.41 1.79
C ASP A 184 13.91 -13.40 2.33
N SER A 185 14.10 -13.93 3.56
CA SER A 185 15.42 -14.00 4.20
C SER A 185 16.43 -14.94 3.53
N LYS A 186 16.02 -15.75 2.57
CA LYS A 186 16.86 -16.72 1.84
C LYS A 186 16.79 -16.54 0.31
N ALA A 187 16.00 -15.59 -0.15
CA ALA A 187 15.85 -15.32 -1.58
C ALA A 187 17.19 -14.86 -2.17
N GLY A 188 17.55 -15.43 -3.30
CA GLY A 188 18.72 -14.96 -4.07
C GLY A 188 18.47 -13.59 -4.70
N VAL A 189 17.21 -13.28 -4.98
CA VAL A 189 16.72 -11.98 -5.44
C VAL A 189 15.43 -11.68 -4.70
N ASP A 190 15.31 -10.48 -4.14
CA ASP A 190 14.05 -9.92 -3.64
C ASP A 190 13.70 -8.63 -4.41
N MET A 191 12.43 -8.48 -4.73
CA MET A 191 11.94 -7.30 -5.41
C MET A 191 10.58 -6.88 -4.87
N ASN A 192 10.41 -5.57 -4.64
CA ASN A 192 9.13 -4.96 -4.28
C ASN A 192 8.64 -4.13 -5.46
N ILE A 193 7.41 -4.36 -5.88
CA ILE A 193 6.82 -3.74 -7.05
C ILE A 193 5.54 -3.02 -6.64
N VAL A 194 5.44 -1.76 -7.02
CA VAL A 194 4.24 -0.94 -6.87
C VAL A 194 3.73 -0.58 -8.25
N ALA A 195 2.49 -0.92 -8.55
CA ALA A 195 1.89 -0.57 -9.83
C ALA A 195 0.40 -0.21 -9.68
N THR A 196 -0.10 0.49 -10.69
CA THR A 196 -1.51 0.81 -10.82
C THR A 196 -2.28 -0.34 -11.46
N GLU A 197 -3.62 -0.34 -11.31
CA GLU A 197 -4.52 -1.28 -11.99
C GLU A 197 -4.29 -1.31 -13.52
N LYS A 198 -3.94 -0.17 -14.11
CA LYS A 198 -3.64 -0.06 -15.54
C LYS A 198 -2.26 -0.63 -15.94
N GLY A 199 -1.58 -1.28 -14.99
CA GLY A 199 -0.28 -1.91 -15.22
C GLY A 199 0.90 -0.93 -15.33
N ARG A 200 0.73 0.32 -14.89
CA ARG A 200 1.80 1.33 -14.86
C ARG A 200 2.58 1.22 -13.57
N PHE A 201 3.87 1.12 -13.67
CA PHE A 201 4.73 1.03 -12.49
C PHE A 201 4.91 2.39 -11.81
N VAL A 202 4.88 2.37 -10.49
CA VAL A 202 5.21 3.52 -9.63
C VAL A 202 6.59 3.35 -9.03
N GLU A 203 6.90 2.12 -8.63
CA GLU A 203 8.21 1.77 -8.06
C GLU A 203 8.59 0.35 -8.46
N LEU A 204 9.86 0.17 -8.77
CA LEU A 204 10.54 -1.11 -8.94
C LEU A 204 11.78 -1.07 -8.06
N GLN A 205 11.81 -1.84 -7.01
CA GLN A 205 12.95 -1.94 -6.10
C GLN A 205 13.36 -3.41 -6.01
N GLY A 206 14.52 -3.74 -6.53
CA GLY A 206 15.03 -5.12 -6.54
C GLY A 206 16.49 -5.17 -6.18
N THR A 207 16.85 -6.20 -5.45
CA THR A 207 18.21 -6.45 -4.99
C THR A 207 18.54 -7.93 -5.17
N ALA A 208 19.73 -8.23 -5.62
CA ALA A 208 20.28 -9.59 -5.63
C ALA A 208 21.34 -9.70 -4.53
N GLU A 209 21.22 -10.72 -3.69
CA GLU A 209 22.18 -11.00 -2.62
C GLU A 209 23.06 -12.21 -3.00
N GLY A 210 24.34 -11.93 -3.24
CA GLY A 210 25.34 -12.96 -3.57
C GLY A 210 25.26 -13.55 -4.98
N ALA A 211 24.34 -13.09 -5.83
CA ALA A 211 24.14 -13.52 -7.21
C ALA A 211 23.69 -12.35 -8.07
N THR A 212 23.54 -12.59 -9.38
CA THR A 212 22.90 -11.66 -10.32
C THR A 212 21.62 -12.31 -10.84
N PHE A 213 20.71 -11.56 -11.44
CA PHE A 213 19.56 -12.08 -12.16
C PHE A 213 19.54 -11.60 -13.61
N SER A 214 18.99 -12.42 -14.48
CA SER A 214 18.91 -12.15 -15.92
C SER A 214 17.66 -11.34 -16.29
N ASP A 215 17.60 -10.87 -17.54
CA ASP A 215 16.43 -10.21 -18.09
C ASP A 215 15.20 -11.14 -18.10
N GLU A 216 15.38 -12.43 -18.38
CA GLU A 216 14.31 -13.43 -18.37
C GLU A 216 13.74 -13.63 -16.96
N GLU A 217 14.60 -13.70 -15.95
CA GLU A 217 14.19 -13.79 -14.55
C GLU A 217 13.46 -12.52 -14.11
N MET A 218 13.94 -11.35 -14.52
CA MET A 218 13.27 -10.08 -14.27
C MET A 218 11.88 -10.06 -14.92
N GLN A 219 11.75 -10.47 -16.17
CA GLN A 219 10.45 -10.53 -16.87
C GLN A 219 9.49 -11.51 -16.19
N ALA A 220 9.97 -12.66 -15.73
CA ALA A 220 9.17 -13.62 -14.99
C ALA A 220 8.65 -13.03 -13.66
N MET A 221 9.51 -12.37 -12.88
CA MET A 221 9.12 -11.68 -11.65
C MET A 221 8.11 -10.56 -11.91
N LEU A 222 8.30 -9.76 -12.97
CA LEU A 222 7.35 -8.71 -13.36
C LEU A 222 5.99 -9.28 -13.77
N GLY A 223 5.99 -10.43 -14.47
CA GLY A 223 4.76 -11.16 -14.82
C GLY A 223 3.97 -11.60 -13.57
N LEU A 224 4.65 -12.21 -12.61
CA LEU A 224 4.07 -12.60 -11.31
C LEU A 224 3.53 -11.39 -10.54
N ALA A 225 4.31 -10.32 -10.47
CA ALA A 225 3.90 -9.10 -9.77
C ALA A 225 2.64 -8.47 -10.37
N LYS A 226 2.52 -8.41 -11.70
CA LYS A 226 1.31 -7.91 -12.36
C LYS A 226 0.08 -8.73 -12.00
N SER A 227 0.21 -10.07 -12.00
CA SER A 227 -0.87 -10.97 -11.59
C SER A 227 -1.25 -10.76 -10.12
N GLY A 228 -0.27 -10.68 -9.22
CA GLY A 228 -0.51 -10.45 -7.79
C GLY A 228 -1.15 -9.09 -7.52
N ILE A 229 -0.69 -8.03 -8.19
CA ILE A 229 -1.27 -6.67 -8.07
C ILE A 229 -2.72 -6.65 -8.53
N ALA A 230 -3.05 -7.32 -9.65
CA ALA A 230 -4.43 -7.41 -10.12
C ALA A 230 -5.35 -8.07 -9.07
N GLN A 231 -4.90 -9.16 -8.44
CA GLN A 231 -5.63 -9.83 -7.37
C GLN A 231 -5.81 -8.94 -6.13
N LEU A 232 -4.75 -8.20 -5.74
CA LEU A 232 -4.82 -7.26 -4.62
C LEU A 232 -5.77 -6.08 -4.89
N VAL A 233 -5.80 -5.57 -6.12
CA VAL A 233 -6.73 -4.52 -6.54
C VAL A 233 -8.18 -5.02 -6.47
N GLU A 234 -8.46 -6.27 -6.85
CA GLU A 234 -9.80 -6.84 -6.67
C GLU A 234 -10.21 -6.91 -5.18
N LYS A 235 -9.29 -7.28 -4.29
CA LYS A 235 -9.55 -7.25 -2.84
C LYS A 235 -9.82 -5.84 -2.32
N GLN A 236 -9.09 -4.84 -2.79
CA GLN A 236 -9.36 -3.43 -2.48
C GLN A 236 -10.75 -3.00 -2.99
N ARG A 237 -11.10 -3.38 -4.21
CA ARG A 237 -12.38 -3.07 -4.86
C ARG A 237 -13.56 -3.68 -4.09
N GLU A 238 -13.47 -4.96 -3.71
CA GLU A 238 -14.46 -5.63 -2.88
C GLU A 238 -14.79 -4.81 -1.61
N VAL A 239 -13.76 -4.37 -0.90
CA VAL A 239 -13.90 -3.61 0.35
C VAL A 239 -14.38 -2.18 0.11
N LEU A 240 -13.96 -1.54 -0.98
CA LEU A 240 -14.28 -0.15 -1.30
C LEU A 240 -15.62 0.02 -2.02
N THR A 241 -16.27 -1.03 -2.50
CA THR A 241 -17.55 -0.96 -3.23
C THR A 241 -18.60 -0.09 -2.52
N PRO A 242 -18.86 -0.20 -1.21
CA PRO A 242 -19.84 0.66 -0.54
C PRO A 242 -19.43 2.15 -0.52
N ALA A 243 -18.14 2.44 -0.36
CA ALA A 243 -17.61 3.79 -0.35
C ALA A 243 -17.69 4.43 -1.74
N LEU A 244 -17.31 3.72 -2.77
CA LEU A 244 -17.37 4.19 -4.17
C LEU A 244 -18.82 4.40 -4.64
N ALA A 245 -19.76 3.56 -4.23
CA ALA A 245 -21.19 3.77 -4.51
C ALA A 245 -21.72 5.09 -3.89
N ARG A 246 -21.24 5.48 -2.70
CA ARG A 246 -21.54 6.79 -2.10
C ARG A 246 -20.97 7.95 -2.94
N VAL A 247 -19.74 7.81 -3.43
CA VAL A 247 -19.10 8.79 -4.33
C VAL A 247 -19.93 9.00 -5.60
N ASP A 248 -20.34 7.91 -6.23
CA ASP A 248 -21.14 7.95 -7.46
C ASP A 248 -22.51 8.62 -7.24
N THR A 249 -23.20 8.27 -6.16
CA THR A 249 -24.48 8.86 -5.81
C THR A 249 -24.35 10.36 -5.58
N PHE A 250 -23.38 10.78 -4.75
CA PHE A 250 -23.13 12.18 -4.47
C PHE A 250 -22.73 12.98 -5.69
N SER A 251 -21.93 12.40 -6.59
CA SER A 251 -21.53 13.03 -7.85
C SER A 251 -22.73 13.31 -8.76
N ARG A 252 -23.67 12.35 -8.88
CA ARG A 252 -24.91 12.52 -9.67
C ARG A 252 -25.81 13.61 -9.09
N GLU A 253 -26.00 13.64 -7.78
CA GLU A 253 -26.79 14.67 -7.09
C GLU A 253 -26.22 16.07 -7.30
N ARG A 254 -24.89 16.23 -7.21
CA ARG A 254 -24.23 17.52 -7.47
C ARG A 254 -24.43 18.02 -8.89
N LEU A 255 -24.33 17.13 -9.88
CA LEU A 255 -24.58 17.45 -11.27
C LEU A 255 -26.03 17.95 -11.44
N THR A 256 -27.00 17.24 -10.88
CA THR A 256 -28.42 17.60 -10.99
C THR A 256 -28.73 18.98 -10.37
N ARG A 257 -28.07 19.32 -9.24
CA ARG A 257 -28.25 20.63 -8.58
C ARG A 257 -27.64 21.80 -9.38
N LYS A 258 -26.61 21.55 -10.20
CA LYS A 258 -25.92 22.57 -10.99
C LYS A 258 -26.72 23.01 -12.23
N PHE A 259 -27.70 22.21 -12.64
CA PHE A 259 -28.58 22.45 -13.79
C PHE A 259 -30.02 22.87 -13.40
N ARG A 260 -30.29 23.08 -12.12
CA ARG A 260 -31.49 23.73 -11.59
C ARG A 260 -31.16 25.16 -11.15
#